data_3b37e8b3957d0c57a1e56609acf1abac
#
_entry.id   3b37e8b3957d0c57a1e56609acf1abac
#
_cell.length_a   1.000
_cell.length_b   1.000
_cell.length_c   1.000
_cell.angle_alpha   90.00
_cell.angle_beta   90.00
_cell.angle_gamma   90.00
#
_symmetry.space_group_name_H-M   'P 1'
#
loop_
_entity.id
_entity.type
_entity.pdbx_description
1 polymer ?
#
loop_
_entity_poly.entity_id
_entity_poly.type
_entity_poly.pdbx_seq_one_letter_code
_entity_poly.pdbx_strand_id
1 'polypeptide(L)'
;MQRFITLLAQLNNQAAAIIKSGNVSVLPAMNDTVEEMRAIQSKGTEDAFTAIEEDMQIICKNFNATAAMINSNEKGMVDAATVGAVIKFVHNIFDATVRIIYAYGLA
;
A
#
# COMPACT_ATOMS: atom_id res chain seq x y z
N MET A 1 -10.87 -5.70 -11.89
CA MET A 1 -10.97 -4.49 -11.00
C MET A 1 -11.42 -4.82 -9.59
N GLN A 2 -12.42 -5.65 -9.40
CA GLN A 2 -12.91 -5.98 -8.06
C GLN A 2 -11.82 -6.58 -7.15
N ARG A 3 -10.99 -7.47 -7.70
CA ARG A 3 -9.85 -8.04 -6.95
C ARG A 3 -8.85 -6.96 -6.53
N PHE A 4 -8.56 -6.01 -7.42
CA PHE A 4 -7.66 -4.90 -7.14
C PHE A 4 -8.19 -4.04 -5.98
N ILE A 5 -9.47 -3.71 -5.99
CA ILE A 5 -10.11 -2.92 -4.93
C ILE A 5 -10.06 -3.67 -3.59
N THR A 6 -10.32 -4.98 -3.61
CA THR A 6 -10.23 -5.82 -2.41
C THR A 6 -8.80 -5.81 -1.84
N LEU A 7 -7.79 -5.92 -2.70
CA LEU A 7 -6.39 -5.87 -2.28
C LEU A 7 -6.00 -4.50 -1.72
N LEU A 8 -6.54 -3.44 -2.30
CA LEU A 8 -6.29 -2.09 -1.82
C LEU A 8 -6.82 -1.90 -0.39
N ALA A 9 -8.02 -2.38 -0.12
CA ALA A 9 -8.60 -2.37 1.22
C ALA A 9 -7.78 -3.24 2.19
N GLN A 10 -7.34 -4.40 1.74
CA GLN A 10 -6.48 -5.30 2.53
C GLN A 10 -5.15 -4.64 2.89
N LEU A 11 -4.52 -3.97 1.93
CA LEU A 11 -3.27 -3.26 2.15
C LEU A 11 -3.44 -2.14 3.19
N ASN A 12 -4.54 -1.40 3.09
CA ASN A 12 -4.86 -0.35 4.05
C ASN A 12 -5.02 -0.92 5.47
N ASN A 13 -5.71 -2.05 5.62
CA ASN A 13 -5.89 -2.71 6.90
C ASN A 13 -4.56 -3.24 7.47
N GLN A 14 -3.70 -3.78 6.63
CA GLN A 14 -2.38 -4.27 7.03
C GLN A 14 -1.50 -3.11 7.52
N ALA A 15 -1.51 -1.99 6.81
CA ALA A 15 -0.76 -0.79 7.21
C ALA A 15 -1.29 -0.22 8.53
N ALA A 16 -2.61 -0.21 8.72
CA ALA A 16 -3.23 0.25 9.96
C ALA A 16 -2.84 -0.64 11.16
N ALA A 17 -2.67 -1.95 10.95
CA ALA A 17 -2.24 -2.86 12.00
C ALA A 17 -0.84 -2.50 12.53
N ILE A 18 0.08 -2.08 11.66
CA ILE A 18 1.41 -1.63 12.08
C ILE A 18 1.29 -0.37 12.94
N ILE A 19 0.46 0.58 12.55
CA ILE A 19 0.27 1.83 13.29
C ILE A 19 -0.35 1.54 14.67
N LYS A 20 -1.37 0.69 14.74
CA LYS A 20 -2.12 0.44 15.98
C LYS A 20 -1.36 -0.42 16.99
N SER A 21 -0.66 -1.44 16.52
CA SER A 21 -0.08 -2.47 17.40
C SER A 21 1.44 -2.62 17.25
N GLY A 22 2.05 -1.91 16.28
CA GLY A 22 3.45 -2.10 15.96
C GLY A 22 3.76 -3.49 15.41
N ASN A 23 2.75 -4.22 14.92
CA ASN A 23 2.89 -5.59 14.46
C ASN A 23 3.59 -5.65 13.11
N VAL A 24 4.92 -5.81 13.15
CA VAL A 24 5.75 -5.87 11.94
C VAL A 24 5.70 -7.22 11.24
N SER A 25 5.12 -8.24 11.89
CA SER A 25 4.99 -9.59 11.28
C SER A 25 4.06 -9.61 10.08
N VAL A 26 3.28 -8.54 9.87
CA VAL A 26 2.40 -8.39 8.71
C VAL A 26 3.16 -8.03 7.43
N LEU A 27 4.44 -7.63 7.50
CA LEU A 27 5.21 -7.19 6.33
C LEU A 27 5.26 -8.19 5.18
N PRO A 28 5.49 -9.50 5.39
CA PRO A 28 5.47 -10.45 4.27
C PRO A 28 4.12 -10.48 3.55
N ALA A 29 3.02 -10.44 4.30
CA ALA A 29 1.68 -10.40 3.73
C ALA A 29 1.43 -9.10 2.97
N MET A 30 1.92 -7.95 3.47
CA MET A 30 1.85 -6.68 2.78
C MET A 30 2.61 -6.71 1.46
N ASN A 31 3.80 -7.31 1.45
CA ASN A 31 4.59 -7.46 0.25
C ASN A 31 3.82 -8.24 -0.82
N ASP A 32 3.21 -9.35 -0.44
CA ASP A 32 2.41 -10.17 -1.35
C ASP A 32 1.22 -9.37 -1.90
N THR A 33 0.56 -8.58 -1.06
CA THR A 33 -0.55 -7.72 -1.48
C THR A 33 -0.09 -6.68 -2.51
N VAL A 34 1.01 -5.99 -2.25
CA VAL A 34 1.56 -4.97 -3.16
C VAL A 34 1.96 -5.60 -4.50
N GLU A 35 2.62 -6.74 -4.48
CA GLU A 35 3.04 -7.45 -5.69
C GLU A 35 1.83 -7.87 -6.54
N GLU A 36 0.79 -8.42 -5.91
CA GLU A 36 -0.41 -8.83 -6.62
C GLU A 36 -1.14 -7.62 -7.22
N MET A 37 -1.25 -6.53 -6.48
CA MET A 37 -1.84 -5.27 -6.97
C MET A 37 -1.07 -4.75 -8.19
N ARG A 38 0.25 -4.73 -8.11
CA ARG A 38 1.10 -4.26 -9.21
C ARG A 38 0.96 -5.14 -10.44
N ALA A 39 0.89 -6.45 -10.26
CA ALA A 39 0.68 -7.40 -11.36
C ALA A 39 -0.65 -7.16 -12.07
N ILE A 40 -1.73 -6.96 -11.30
CA ILE A 40 -3.05 -6.66 -11.86
C ILE A 40 -3.03 -5.34 -12.62
N GLN A 41 -2.47 -4.29 -12.02
CA GLN A 41 -2.42 -2.96 -12.61
C GLN A 41 -1.60 -2.95 -13.91
N SER A 42 -0.46 -3.62 -13.94
CA SER A 42 0.41 -3.63 -15.12
C SER A 42 -0.13 -4.45 -16.28
N LYS A 43 -0.98 -5.44 -16.01
CA LYS A 43 -1.61 -6.29 -17.03
C LYS A 43 -2.99 -5.79 -17.45
N GLY A 44 -3.58 -4.88 -16.66
CA GLY A 44 -4.91 -4.35 -16.93
C GLY A 44 -4.91 -3.44 -18.15
N THR A 45 -5.92 -3.59 -19.00
CA THR A 45 -6.10 -2.78 -20.20
C THR A 45 -7.08 -1.64 -20.00
N GLU A 46 -7.74 -1.58 -18.85
CA GLU A 46 -8.73 -0.55 -18.54
C GLU A 46 -8.06 0.80 -18.30
N ASP A 47 -8.71 1.89 -18.75
CA ASP A 47 -8.19 3.25 -18.60
C ASP A 47 -7.89 3.62 -17.17
N ALA A 48 -8.66 3.09 -16.22
CA ALA A 48 -8.43 3.36 -14.80
C ALA A 48 -7.10 2.83 -14.31
N PHE A 49 -6.62 1.68 -14.82
CA PHE A 49 -5.29 1.17 -14.47
C PHE A 49 -4.18 2.07 -15.00
N THR A 50 -4.37 2.61 -16.22
CA THR A 50 -3.44 3.60 -16.76
C THR A 50 -3.44 4.88 -15.92
N ALA A 51 -4.62 5.33 -15.49
CA ALA A 51 -4.76 6.54 -14.69
C ALA A 51 -4.07 6.45 -13.32
N ILE A 52 -3.95 5.25 -12.76
CA ILE A 52 -3.32 5.04 -11.44
C ILE A 52 -1.89 4.53 -11.52
N GLU A 53 -1.26 4.52 -12.70
CA GLU A 53 0.13 4.05 -12.87
C GLU A 53 1.07 4.78 -11.93
N GLU A 54 0.97 6.11 -11.87
CA GLU A 54 1.81 6.92 -11.00
C GLU A 54 1.55 6.62 -9.53
N ASP A 55 0.28 6.45 -9.14
CA ASP A 55 -0.10 6.09 -7.77
C ASP A 55 0.49 4.75 -7.36
N MET A 56 0.47 3.77 -8.25
CA MET A 56 1.06 2.46 -7.98
C MET A 56 2.58 2.53 -7.81
N GLN A 57 3.25 3.34 -8.63
CA GLN A 57 4.68 3.56 -8.47
C GLN A 57 5.01 4.17 -7.12
N ILE A 58 4.23 5.16 -6.68
CA ILE A 58 4.39 5.81 -5.37
C ILE A 58 4.16 4.80 -4.25
N ILE A 59 3.10 4.01 -4.33
CA ILE A 59 2.79 2.97 -3.33
C ILE A 59 3.93 1.98 -3.21
N CYS A 60 4.43 1.46 -4.32
CA CYS A 60 5.53 0.49 -4.32
C CYS A 60 6.81 1.09 -3.73
N LYS A 61 7.14 2.31 -4.12
CA LYS A 61 8.33 3.01 -3.62
C LYS A 61 8.25 3.25 -2.12
N ASN A 62 7.12 3.72 -1.64
CA ASN A 62 6.92 4.00 -0.21
C ASN A 62 6.87 2.71 0.62
N PHE A 63 6.27 1.65 0.07
CA PHE A 63 6.29 0.34 0.73
C PHE A 63 7.72 -0.15 0.90
N ASN A 64 8.53 -0.11 -0.15
CA ASN A 64 9.92 -0.56 -0.09
C ASN A 64 10.74 0.25 0.91
N ALA A 65 10.55 1.57 0.94
CA ALA A 65 11.23 2.44 1.90
C ALA A 65 10.81 2.12 3.34
N THR A 66 9.51 1.94 3.57
CA THR A 66 8.95 1.60 4.89
C THR A 66 9.46 0.25 5.37
N ALA A 67 9.46 -0.75 4.50
CA ALA A 67 9.96 -2.09 4.80
C ALA A 67 11.45 -2.06 5.15
N ALA A 68 12.25 -1.29 4.41
CA ALA A 68 13.67 -1.13 4.69
C ALA A 68 13.91 -0.50 6.07
N MET A 69 13.13 0.52 6.44
CA MET A 69 13.23 1.15 7.75
C MET A 69 12.90 0.18 8.88
N ILE A 70 11.83 -0.61 8.70
CA ILE A 70 11.43 -1.60 9.71
C ILE A 70 12.48 -2.70 9.84
N ASN A 71 12.98 -3.22 8.71
CA ASN A 71 13.98 -4.30 8.71
C ASN A 71 15.34 -3.86 9.25
N SER A 72 15.67 -2.57 9.16
CA SER A 72 16.92 -2.04 9.72
C SER A 72 16.86 -1.83 11.23
N ASN A 73 15.69 -1.96 11.84
CA ASN A 73 15.49 -1.75 13.26
C ASN A 73 15.80 -3.05 14.03
N GLU A 74 17.02 -3.14 14.57
CA GLU A 74 17.52 -4.34 15.25
C GLU A 74 16.70 -4.75 16.48
N LYS A 75 15.95 -3.82 17.07
CA LYS A 75 15.19 -4.09 18.29
C LYS A 75 13.75 -4.50 18.02
N GLY A 76 13.34 -4.56 16.75
CA GLY A 76 11.96 -4.88 16.40
C GLY A 76 10.93 -3.84 16.87
N MET A 77 11.39 -2.68 17.31
CA MET A 77 10.53 -1.58 17.77
C MET A 77 10.36 -0.57 16.65
N VAL A 78 9.13 -0.17 16.44
CA VAL A 78 8.80 0.86 15.44
C VAL A 78 9.10 2.22 16.07
N ASP A 79 10.13 2.92 15.57
CA ASP A 79 10.48 4.25 16.04
C ASP A 79 9.57 5.33 15.41
N ALA A 80 9.73 6.58 15.86
CA ALA A 80 8.89 7.70 15.37
C ALA A 80 9.05 7.94 13.86
N ALA A 81 10.26 7.76 13.31
CA ALA A 81 10.51 7.95 11.89
C ALA A 81 9.79 6.86 11.06
N THR A 82 9.82 5.62 11.54
CA THR A 82 9.14 4.50 10.89
C THR A 82 7.63 4.69 10.95
N VAL A 83 7.08 5.13 12.09
CA VAL A 83 5.65 5.44 12.20
C VAL A 83 5.26 6.53 11.20
N GLY A 84 6.06 7.58 11.08
CA GLY A 84 5.83 8.64 10.10
C GLY A 84 5.82 8.13 8.66
N ALA A 85 6.72 7.21 8.32
CA ALA A 85 6.77 6.60 7.00
C ALA A 85 5.53 5.74 6.72
N VAL A 86 5.06 4.98 7.71
CA VAL A 86 3.84 4.17 7.59
C VAL A 86 2.61 5.06 7.42
N ILE A 87 2.52 6.16 8.17
CA ILE A 87 1.41 7.12 8.03
C ILE A 87 1.38 7.69 6.61
N LYS A 88 2.53 8.10 6.08
CA LYS A 88 2.62 8.61 4.71
C LYS A 88 2.19 7.55 3.68
N PHE A 89 2.59 6.31 3.90
CA PHE A 89 2.19 5.19 3.05
C PHE A 89 0.67 5.00 3.06
N VAL A 90 0.03 5.06 4.23
CA VAL A 90 -1.43 4.95 4.36
C VAL A 90 -2.13 6.09 3.62
N HIS A 91 -1.62 7.32 3.70
CA HIS A 91 -2.16 8.43 2.93
C HIS A 91 -2.10 8.19 1.42
N ASN A 92 -1.00 7.65 0.92
CA ASN A 92 -0.86 7.33 -0.50
C ASN A 92 -1.85 6.25 -0.94
N ILE A 93 -2.08 5.24 -0.09
CA ILE A 93 -3.09 4.20 -0.35
C ILE A 93 -4.48 4.85 -0.42
N PHE A 94 -4.79 5.74 0.50
CA PHE A 94 -6.07 6.43 0.53
C PHE A 94 -6.28 7.27 -0.74
N ASP A 95 -5.28 8.03 -1.16
CA ASP A 95 -5.35 8.84 -2.37
C ASP A 95 -5.58 7.97 -3.60
N ALA A 96 -4.87 6.85 -3.71
CA ALA A 96 -5.07 5.90 -4.80
C ALA A 96 -6.48 5.31 -4.79
N THR A 97 -7.01 4.99 -3.61
CA THR A 97 -8.38 4.48 -3.46
C THR A 97 -9.40 5.48 -4.00
N VAL A 98 -9.26 6.75 -3.63
CA VAL A 98 -10.16 7.81 -4.10
C VAL A 98 -10.12 7.94 -5.61
N ARG A 99 -8.92 7.92 -6.22
CA ARG A 99 -8.80 8.03 -7.68
C ARG A 99 -9.42 6.85 -8.41
N ILE A 100 -9.26 5.64 -7.87
CA ILE A 100 -9.86 4.43 -8.44
C ILE A 100 -11.38 4.52 -8.37
N ILE A 101 -11.94 4.95 -7.24
CA ILE A 101 -13.37 5.13 -7.06
C ILE A 101 -13.92 6.10 -8.11
N TYR A 102 -13.26 7.24 -8.32
CA TYR A 102 -13.66 8.21 -9.33
C TYR A 102 -13.53 7.67 -10.76
N ALA A 103 -12.41 7.00 -11.05
CA ALA A 103 -12.15 6.48 -12.40
C ALA A 103 -13.20 5.43 -12.82
N TYR A 104 -13.72 4.67 -11.87
CA TYR A 104 -14.73 3.63 -12.13
C TYR A 104 -16.16 4.06 -11.85
N GLY A 105 -16.37 5.26 -11.32
CA GLY A 105 -17.71 5.71 -10.98
C GLY A 105 -18.37 4.90 -9.88
N LEU A 106 -17.57 4.38 -8.94
CA LEU A 106 -18.04 3.54 -7.82
C LEU A 106 -18.52 4.36 -6.63
N ALA A 107 -18.40 5.67 -6.68
CA ALA A 107 -18.82 6.55 -5.60
C ALA A 107 -20.33 6.66 -5.49
#